data_f648ea45c31c1f8e5e969aeca6ac7dff
#
_entry.id   f648ea45c31c1f8e5e969aeca6ac7dff
#
_cell.length_a   1.000
_cell.length_b   1.000
_cell.length_c   1.000
_cell.angle_alpha   90.00
_cell.angle_beta   90.00
_cell.angle_gamma   90.00
#
_symmetry.space_group_name_H-M   'P 1'
#
loop_
_entity.id
_entity.type
_entity.pdbx_description
1 polymer ?
#
loop_
_entity_poly.entity_id
_entity_poly.type
_entity_poly.pdbx_seq_one_letter_code
_entity_poly.pdbx_strand_id
1 'polypeptide(L)'
;EESVDRKLDNLEKKEETLQNKIKEAESKLKEAAEIKANQFEVLEKISGYTAEQAKEYLLSSLENELVHEKALKINLYEQKFKDESEQKAKEIIATAIQKCASDYVGEVTVSVVPLPNDEMKGRIIGREGRNIRTLETLTGVDLIIDDTPEAITLSSHDAVKREVARTALERLIQDGRIHPARIEEMVEKAQREIETKIKQDGERAVLETNVHGMHPDMIKLLGRMRYRSSYGQNVLQHSIEVANLAGVMASELGADVATAKRAGLIHDIGKALTHEIEGSHVKIGVDLARKYKESAAVIHAIEAHHGDVEPKTLVACIVQAADAISAARPRAAAFLNLLIKSSFCTLRAYRNNL
;
A
#
# COMPACT_ATOMS: atom_id res chain seq x y z
N GLU A 1 68.72 44.07 -56.23
CA GLU A 1 68.96 42.73 -56.77
C GLU A 1 69.88 41.90 -55.85
N GLU A 2 71.02 42.33 -55.44
CA GLU A 2 71.99 41.62 -54.57
C GLU A 2 71.46 41.21 -53.20
N SER A 3 70.49 41.91 -52.65
CA SER A 3 69.83 41.61 -51.34
C SER A 3 68.79 40.48 -51.47
N VAL A 4 68.21 40.30 -52.63
CA VAL A 4 67.19 39.24 -52.89
C VAL A 4 67.93 37.93 -53.17
N ASP A 5 69.00 37.94 -53.90
CA ASP A 5 69.83 36.76 -54.19
C ASP A 5 70.42 36.15 -52.90
N ARG A 6 70.95 36.99 -52.00
CA ARG A 6 71.41 36.50 -50.67
C ARG A 6 70.34 35.87 -49.82
N LYS A 7 69.08 36.33 -49.94
CA LYS A 7 67.95 35.74 -49.23
C LYS A 7 67.50 34.39 -49.84
N LEU A 8 67.62 34.30 -51.20
CA LEU A 8 67.33 33.04 -51.88
C LEU A 8 68.35 31.96 -51.50
N ASP A 9 69.65 32.27 -51.57
CA ASP A 9 70.73 31.36 -51.14
C ASP A 9 70.57 30.89 -49.67
N ASN A 10 70.15 31.78 -48.79
CA ASN A 10 69.88 31.41 -47.39
C ASN A 10 68.63 30.52 -47.22
N LEU A 11 67.61 30.70 -48.05
CA LEU A 11 66.43 29.84 -48.06
C LEU A 11 66.78 28.45 -48.61
N GLU A 12 67.50 28.34 -49.70
CA GLU A 12 67.96 27.07 -50.26
C GLU A 12 68.79 26.25 -49.24
N LYS A 13 69.75 26.90 -48.58
CA LYS A 13 70.53 26.25 -47.51
C LYS A 13 69.69 25.80 -46.29
N LYS A 14 68.66 26.55 -45.96
CA LYS A 14 67.73 26.18 -44.90
C LYS A 14 66.88 25.02 -45.34
N GLU A 15 66.42 25.02 -46.56
CA GLU A 15 65.60 23.95 -47.13
C GLU A 15 66.36 22.62 -47.19
N GLU A 16 67.63 22.66 -47.66
CA GLU A 16 68.49 21.49 -47.62
C GLU A 16 68.78 20.97 -46.21
N THR A 17 69.03 21.88 -45.27
CA THR A 17 69.22 21.53 -43.86
C THR A 17 67.94 20.90 -43.24
N LEU A 18 66.78 21.39 -43.62
CA LEU A 18 65.50 20.86 -43.16
C LEU A 18 65.21 19.46 -43.72
N GLN A 19 65.47 19.30 -45.05
CA GLN A 19 65.34 17.99 -45.68
C GLN A 19 66.28 16.94 -45.08
N ASN A 20 67.48 17.30 -44.74
CA ASN A 20 68.45 16.41 -44.09
C ASN A 20 68.02 16.03 -42.69
N LYS A 21 67.46 16.98 -41.92
CA LYS A 21 66.88 16.70 -40.61
C LYS A 21 65.61 15.81 -40.65
N ILE A 22 64.79 15.98 -41.67
CA ILE A 22 63.62 15.13 -41.88
C ILE A 22 64.06 13.69 -42.18
N LYS A 23 65.04 13.50 -43.11
CA LYS A 23 65.55 12.15 -43.36
C LYS A 23 66.19 11.49 -42.14
N GLU A 24 66.94 12.26 -41.34
CA GLU A 24 67.53 11.75 -40.09
C GLU A 24 66.48 11.36 -39.07
N ALA A 25 65.38 12.15 -38.91
CA ALA A 25 64.27 11.88 -38.07
C ALA A 25 63.48 10.62 -38.52
N GLU A 26 63.27 10.49 -39.84
CA GLU A 26 62.60 9.28 -40.40
C GLU A 26 63.48 8.01 -40.21
N SER A 27 64.81 8.13 -40.37
CA SER A 27 65.74 7.02 -40.12
C SER A 27 65.68 6.59 -38.61
N LYS A 28 65.72 7.54 -37.70
CA LYS A 28 65.64 7.26 -36.25
C LYS A 28 64.32 6.69 -35.84
N LEU A 29 63.23 7.13 -36.48
CA LEU A 29 61.87 6.54 -36.23
C LEU A 29 61.80 5.08 -36.70
N LYS A 30 62.39 4.79 -37.84
CA LYS A 30 62.46 3.43 -38.38
C LYS A 30 63.31 2.52 -37.49
N GLU A 31 64.46 2.97 -37.04
CA GLU A 31 65.33 2.24 -36.12
C GLU A 31 64.67 2.00 -34.77
N ALA A 32 63.98 3.00 -34.22
CA ALA A 32 63.18 2.85 -32.98
C ALA A 32 62.05 1.85 -33.14
N ALA A 33 61.39 1.82 -34.30
CA ALA A 33 60.34 0.84 -34.59
C ALA A 33 60.90 -0.60 -34.70
N GLU A 34 62.06 -0.78 -35.32
CA GLU A 34 62.74 -2.07 -35.40
C GLU A 34 63.21 -2.56 -34.02
N ILE A 35 63.82 -1.69 -33.23
CA ILE A 35 64.20 -2.02 -31.84
C ILE A 35 63.00 -2.47 -31.02
N LYS A 36 61.87 -1.73 -31.12
CA LYS A 36 60.62 -2.06 -30.44
C LYS A 36 60.07 -3.41 -30.87
N ALA A 37 60.07 -3.70 -32.17
CA ALA A 37 59.62 -5.02 -32.66
C ALA A 37 60.47 -6.16 -32.16
N ASN A 38 61.79 -6.02 -32.16
CA ASN A 38 62.76 -7.00 -31.64
C ASN A 38 62.57 -7.22 -30.11
N GLN A 39 62.31 -6.17 -29.35
CA GLN A 39 62.02 -6.29 -27.91
C GLN A 39 60.71 -7.07 -27.64
N PHE A 40 59.70 -6.86 -28.43
CA PHE A 40 58.46 -7.64 -28.33
C PHE A 40 58.68 -9.11 -28.67
N GLU A 41 59.45 -9.43 -29.73
CA GLU A 41 59.78 -10.81 -30.09
C GLU A 41 60.59 -11.53 -29.02
N VAL A 42 61.52 -10.86 -28.34
CA VAL A 42 62.27 -11.38 -27.22
C VAL A 42 61.34 -11.61 -26.02
N LEU A 43 60.41 -10.70 -25.70
CA LEU A 43 59.43 -10.85 -24.64
C LEU A 43 58.48 -12.01 -24.91
N GLU A 44 58.03 -12.22 -26.14
CA GLU A 44 57.16 -13.34 -26.52
C GLU A 44 57.93 -14.69 -26.34
N LYS A 45 59.20 -14.73 -26.72
CA LYS A 45 60.03 -15.96 -26.50
C LYS A 45 60.30 -16.28 -25.03
N ILE A 46 60.42 -15.28 -24.17
CA ILE A 46 60.67 -15.45 -22.74
C ILE A 46 59.38 -15.79 -22.00
N SER A 47 58.26 -15.13 -22.30
CA SER A 47 56.95 -15.30 -21.63
C SER A 47 56.20 -16.53 -22.12
N GLY A 48 56.47 -17.01 -23.33
CA GLY A 48 55.69 -18.06 -23.98
C GLY A 48 54.30 -17.63 -24.46
N TYR A 49 53.98 -16.32 -24.35
CA TYR A 49 52.72 -15.72 -24.80
C TYR A 49 52.99 -14.73 -25.92
N THR A 50 52.10 -14.71 -26.90
CA THR A 50 52.05 -13.59 -27.83
C THR A 50 51.51 -12.34 -27.15
N ALA A 51 51.77 -11.17 -27.67
CA ALA A 51 51.26 -9.91 -27.12
C ALA A 51 49.72 -9.91 -27.02
N GLU A 52 49.00 -10.56 -27.95
CA GLU A 52 47.54 -10.71 -27.91
C GLU A 52 47.09 -11.69 -26.84
N GLN A 53 47.76 -12.84 -26.68
CA GLN A 53 47.48 -13.81 -25.62
C GLN A 53 47.72 -13.21 -24.24
N ALA A 54 48.79 -12.45 -24.04
CA ALA A 54 49.06 -11.78 -22.78
C ALA A 54 48.01 -10.72 -22.45
N LYS A 55 47.53 -9.99 -23.45
CA LYS A 55 46.43 -9.01 -23.31
C LYS A 55 45.11 -9.70 -22.92
N GLU A 56 44.76 -10.80 -23.59
CA GLU A 56 43.54 -11.55 -23.33
C GLU A 56 43.55 -12.19 -21.94
N TYR A 57 44.68 -12.73 -21.51
CA TYR A 57 44.88 -13.25 -20.15
C TYR A 57 44.69 -12.15 -19.09
N LEU A 58 45.33 -11.00 -19.28
CA LEU A 58 45.15 -9.87 -18.34
C LEU A 58 43.72 -9.34 -18.31
N LEU A 59 43.04 -9.23 -19.44
CA LEU A 59 41.64 -8.80 -19.48
C LEU A 59 40.74 -9.81 -18.78
N SER A 60 40.93 -11.08 -19.04
CA SER A 60 40.12 -12.15 -18.37
C SER A 60 40.36 -12.19 -16.84
N SER A 61 41.62 -12.01 -16.41
CA SER A 61 41.95 -11.93 -14.98
C SER A 61 41.29 -10.71 -14.32
N LEU A 62 41.36 -9.55 -15.00
CA LEU A 62 40.75 -8.31 -14.52
C LEU A 62 39.22 -8.39 -14.50
N GLU A 63 38.62 -9.03 -15.51
CA GLU A 63 37.14 -9.22 -15.53
C GLU A 63 36.67 -10.06 -14.34
N ASN A 64 37.39 -11.14 -13.99
CA ASN A 64 37.05 -11.98 -12.86
C ASN A 64 37.19 -11.23 -11.52
N GLU A 65 38.24 -10.43 -11.33
CA GLU A 65 38.38 -9.57 -10.14
C GLU A 65 37.29 -8.49 -10.09
N LEU A 66 36.99 -7.86 -11.22
CA LEU A 66 35.96 -6.81 -11.31
C LEU A 66 34.54 -7.37 -11.05
N VAL A 67 34.24 -8.60 -11.46
CA VAL A 67 32.96 -9.25 -11.16
C VAL A 67 32.78 -9.41 -9.67
N HIS A 68 33.81 -9.86 -8.97
CA HIS A 68 33.76 -10.02 -7.50
C HIS A 68 33.65 -8.68 -6.77
N GLU A 69 34.45 -7.68 -7.15
CA GLU A 69 34.34 -6.33 -6.58
C GLU A 69 32.99 -5.64 -6.86
N LYS A 70 32.45 -5.82 -8.06
CA LYS A 70 31.11 -5.31 -8.41
C LYS A 70 30.05 -5.98 -7.56
N ALA A 71 30.09 -7.31 -7.38
CA ALA A 71 29.15 -8.03 -6.55
C ALA A 71 29.20 -7.57 -5.08
N LEU A 72 30.39 -7.37 -4.52
CA LEU A 72 30.55 -6.84 -3.17
C LEU A 72 30.00 -5.41 -3.05
N LYS A 73 30.28 -4.54 -4.01
CA LYS A 73 29.74 -3.16 -4.02
C LYS A 73 28.23 -3.14 -4.17
N ILE A 74 27.66 -3.97 -5.04
CA ILE A 74 26.19 -4.07 -5.22
C ILE A 74 25.54 -4.48 -3.91
N ASN A 75 26.01 -5.56 -3.27
CA ASN A 75 25.48 -6.01 -1.97
C ASN A 75 25.56 -4.92 -0.89
N LEU A 76 26.65 -4.18 -0.85
CA LEU A 76 26.85 -3.09 0.11
C LEU A 76 25.91 -1.91 -0.14
N TYR A 77 25.67 -1.57 -1.41
CA TYR A 77 24.69 -0.55 -1.78
C TYR A 77 23.26 -1.01 -1.55
N GLU A 78 22.92 -2.27 -1.81
CA GLU A 78 21.59 -2.83 -1.54
C GLU A 78 21.27 -2.82 -0.04
N GLN A 79 22.22 -3.22 0.81
CA GLN A 79 22.06 -3.13 2.26
C GLN A 79 21.88 -1.70 2.73
N LYS A 80 22.74 -0.78 2.27
CA LYS A 80 22.65 0.64 2.63
C LYS A 80 21.33 1.27 2.17
N PHE A 81 20.91 0.94 0.94
CA PHE A 81 19.63 1.42 0.40
C PHE A 81 18.42 0.89 1.19
N LYS A 82 18.48 -0.38 1.61
CA LYS A 82 17.44 -0.99 2.44
C LYS A 82 17.33 -0.28 3.78
N ASP A 83 18.46 -0.07 4.47
CA ASP A 83 18.49 0.60 5.77
C ASP A 83 18.03 2.06 5.69
N GLU A 84 18.49 2.81 4.68
CA GLU A 84 18.08 4.21 4.46
C GLU A 84 16.59 4.31 4.07
N SER A 85 16.08 3.35 3.29
CA SER A 85 14.66 3.29 2.90
C SER A 85 13.77 2.99 4.11
N GLU A 86 14.20 2.08 4.98
CA GLU A 86 13.46 1.73 6.18
C GLU A 86 13.41 2.90 7.19
N GLN A 87 14.52 3.61 7.34
CA GLN A 87 14.59 4.79 8.19
C GLN A 87 13.72 5.93 7.64
N LYS A 88 13.79 6.23 6.35
CA LYS A 88 12.92 7.21 5.70
C LYS A 88 11.44 6.84 5.77
N ALA A 89 11.10 5.56 5.59
CA ALA A 89 9.72 5.10 5.73
C ALA A 89 9.20 5.34 7.16
N LYS A 90 10.00 5.05 8.19
CA LYS A 90 9.64 5.33 9.60
C LYS A 90 9.44 6.81 9.85
N GLU A 91 10.30 7.69 9.33
CA GLU A 91 10.16 9.15 9.46
C GLU A 91 8.90 9.68 8.76
N ILE A 92 8.60 9.20 7.55
CA ILE A 92 7.40 9.58 6.80
C ILE A 92 6.15 9.12 7.55
N ILE A 93 6.13 7.88 8.04
CA ILE A 93 5.02 7.34 8.82
C ILE A 93 4.83 8.12 10.12
N ALA A 94 5.90 8.40 10.88
CA ALA A 94 5.83 9.18 12.11
C ALA A 94 5.29 10.60 11.84
N THR A 95 5.76 11.25 10.79
CA THR A 95 5.29 12.58 10.37
C THR A 95 3.83 12.56 9.93
N ALA A 96 3.43 11.54 9.18
CA ALA A 96 2.04 11.36 8.75
C ALA A 96 1.11 11.11 9.94
N ILE A 97 1.50 10.24 10.87
CA ILE A 97 0.76 10.00 12.12
C ILE A 97 0.62 11.30 12.91
N GLN A 98 1.71 12.06 13.09
CA GLN A 98 1.69 13.29 13.85
C GLN A 98 0.79 14.37 13.22
N LYS A 99 0.74 14.47 11.89
CA LYS A 99 -0.09 15.44 11.17
C LYS A 99 -1.56 15.03 11.04
N CYS A 100 -1.81 13.72 10.86
CA CYS A 100 -3.15 13.22 10.52
C CYS A 100 -3.89 12.59 11.71
N ALA A 101 -3.19 12.27 12.82
CA ALA A 101 -3.81 11.56 13.94
C ALA A 101 -4.97 12.34 14.56
N SER A 102 -4.81 13.65 14.73
CA SER A 102 -5.84 14.52 15.30
C SER A 102 -7.09 14.57 14.42
N ASP A 103 -6.90 14.79 13.12
CA ASP A 103 -8.00 14.91 12.17
C ASP A 103 -8.70 13.57 11.93
N TYR A 104 -7.90 12.48 11.86
CA TYR A 104 -8.41 11.14 11.66
C TYR A 104 -9.22 10.63 12.85
N VAL A 105 -8.75 10.87 14.09
CA VAL A 105 -9.50 10.50 15.32
C VAL A 105 -10.81 11.27 15.37
N GLY A 106 -10.81 12.57 15.04
CA GLY A 106 -12.02 13.37 14.95
C GLY A 106 -13.02 12.81 13.93
N GLU A 107 -12.57 12.49 12.72
CA GLU A 107 -13.43 11.94 11.66
C GLU A 107 -14.06 10.58 12.01
N VAL A 108 -13.33 9.74 12.77
CA VAL A 108 -13.76 8.37 13.08
C VAL A 108 -14.62 8.29 14.34
N THR A 109 -14.40 9.17 15.33
CA THR A 109 -15.04 9.05 16.65
C THR A 109 -16.18 10.03 16.89
N VAL A 110 -16.33 11.06 16.08
CA VAL A 110 -17.38 12.06 16.25
C VAL A 110 -18.32 12.14 15.05
N SER A 111 -19.53 12.59 15.31
CA SER A 111 -20.52 12.93 14.29
C SER A 111 -21.20 14.25 14.64
N VAL A 112 -21.33 15.16 13.70
CA VAL A 112 -21.97 16.46 13.92
C VAL A 112 -23.40 16.39 13.44
N VAL A 113 -24.33 16.86 14.29
CA VAL A 113 -25.75 17.01 13.98
C VAL A 113 -26.08 18.50 13.87
N PRO A 114 -26.51 18.97 12.68
CA PRO A 114 -26.91 20.37 12.50
C PRO A 114 -28.22 20.65 13.22
N LEU A 115 -28.31 21.84 13.80
CA LEU A 115 -29.51 22.37 14.45
C LEU A 115 -30.14 23.46 13.61
N PRO A 116 -31.48 23.61 13.62
CA PRO A 116 -32.16 24.68 12.91
C PRO A 116 -31.91 26.09 13.52
N ASN A 117 -31.55 26.14 14.81
CA ASN A 117 -31.16 27.33 15.56
C ASN A 117 -30.51 26.96 16.87
N ASP A 118 -29.81 27.90 17.52
CA ASP A 118 -29.12 27.68 18.80
C ASP A 118 -30.07 27.48 20.00
N GLU A 119 -31.33 27.97 19.92
CA GLU A 119 -32.33 27.76 20.97
C GLU A 119 -32.59 26.23 21.18
N MET A 120 -32.42 25.44 20.14
CA MET A 120 -32.58 23.99 20.20
C MET A 120 -31.57 23.33 21.15
N LYS A 121 -30.37 23.91 21.35
CA LYS A 121 -29.40 23.41 22.34
C LYS A 121 -29.99 23.38 23.74
N GLY A 122 -30.61 24.49 24.17
CA GLY A 122 -31.25 24.56 25.48
C GLY A 122 -32.36 23.52 25.68
N ARG A 123 -33.13 23.24 24.62
CA ARG A 123 -34.19 22.21 24.65
C ARG A 123 -33.62 20.79 24.72
N ILE A 124 -32.53 20.53 24.02
CA ILE A 124 -31.83 19.22 24.05
C ILE A 124 -31.18 19.02 25.41
N ILE A 125 -30.57 20.04 26.01
CA ILE A 125 -30.04 19.97 27.37
C ILE A 125 -31.17 19.69 28.36
N GLY A 126 -32.26 20.46 28.29
CA GLY A 126 -33.41 20.40 29.20
C GLY A 126 -33.09 20.94 30.58
N ARG A 127 -34.11 20.99 31.45
CA ARG A 127 -33.90 21.47 32.82
C ARG A 127 -32.87 20.60 33.55
N GLU A 128 -31.86 21.24 34.11
CA GLU A 128 -30.78 20.60 34.87
C GLU A 128 -30.09 19.46 34.09
N GLY A 129 -30.10 19.52 32.75
CA GLY A 129 -29.47 18.51 31.92
C GLY A 129 -30.23 17.19 31.83
N ARG A 130 -31.54 17.16 32.18
CA ARG A 130 -32.33 15.91 32.21
C ARG A 130 -32.41 15.23 30.85
N ASN A 131 -32.64 15.97 29.77
CA ASN A 131 -32.81 15.40 28.44
C ASN A 131 -31.50 14.85 27.89
N ILE A 132 -30.42 15.62 27.99
CA ILE A 132 -29.10 15.18 27.54
C ILE A 132 -28.65 13.92 28.27
N ARG A 133 -28.74 13.87 29.61
CA ARG A 133 -28.38 12.68 30.38
C ARG A 133 -29.24 11.46 30.01
N THR A 134 -30.52 11.64 29.70
CA THR A 134 -31.37 10.55 29.25
C THR A 134 -30.86 10.01 27.91
N LEU A 135 -30.53 10.89 26.94
CA LEU A 135 -30.04 10.48 25.62
C LEU A 135 -28.69 9.77 25.74
N GLU A 136 -27.75 10.31 26.52
CA GLU A 136 -26.42 9.71 26.77
C GLU A 136 -26.56 8.33 27.45
N THR A 137 -27.42 8.21 28.48
CA THR A 137 -27.63 6.94 29.19
C THR A 137 -28.20 5.86 28.29
N LEU A 138 -29.16 6.20 27.43
CA LEU A 138 -29.84 5.26 26.56
C LEU A 138 -28.98 4.84 25.33
N THR A 139 -28.15 5.73 24.83
CA THR A 139 -27.36 5.47 23.65
C THR A 139 -25.93 5.03 23.95
N GLY A 140 -25.39 5.43 25.11
CA GLY A 140 -23.97 5.25 25.46
C GLY A 140 -23.06 6.12 24.59
N VAL A 141 -23.53 7.30 24.18
CA VAL A 141 -22.83 8.28 23.32
C VAL A 141 -22.77 9.60 24.05
N ASP A 142 -21.61 10.24 24.13
CA ASP A 142 -21.44 11.55 24.75
C ASP A 142 -21.90 12.64 23.79
N LEU A 143 -22.71 13.60 24.31
CA LEU A 143 -23.16 14.77 23.59
C LEU A 143 -22.34 15.99 23.98
N ILE A 144 -21.52 16.47 23.07
CA ILE A 144 -20.71 17.68 23.27
C ILE A 144 -21.47 18.87 22.71
N ILE A 145 -21.87 19.78 23.60
CA ILE A 145 -22.55 21.03 23.28
C ILE A 145 -21.62 22.17 23.66
N ASP A 146 -20.99 22.73 22.68
CA ASP A 146 -20.04 23.84 22.80
C ASP A 146 -20.58 25.12 22.13
N ASP A 147 -19.71 26.12 21.95
CA ASP A 147 -20.05 27.40 21.33
C ASP A 147 -20.15 27.32 19.80
N THR A 148 -19.96 26.14 19.18
CA THR A 148 -20.11 25.95 17.73
C THR A 148 -21.54 26.29 17.33
N PRO A 149 -21.77 27.26 16.42
CA PRO A 149 -23.13 27.68 16.06
C PRO A 149 -23.91 26.53 15.42
N GLU A 150 -25.19 26.41 15.82
CA GLU A 150 -26.17 25.52 15.17
C GLU A 150 -25.70 24.07 14.99
N ALA A 151 -24.91 23.53 15.93
CA ALA A 151 -24.39 22.17 15.87
C ALA A 151 -24.28 21.53 17.24
N ILE A 152 -24.41 20.20 17.28
CA ILE A 152 -24.06 19.33 18.41
C ILE A 152 -23.16 18.21 17.91
N THR A 153 -22.10 17.95 18.65
CA THR A 153 -21.16 16.89 18.37
C THR A 153 -21.46 15.64 19.22
N LEU A 154 -21.60 14.49 18.56
CA LEU A 154 -21.79 13.20 19.18
C LEU A 154 -20.44 12.47 19.20
N SER A 155 -19.99 12.00 20.35
CA SER A 155 -18.72 11.30 20.53
C SER A 155 -18.93 9.88 21.05
N SER A 156 -18.40 8.91 20.34
CA SER A 156 -18.34 7.51 20.76
C SER A 156 -17.39 6.71 19.88
N HIS A 157 -16.71 5.75 20.47
CA HIS A 157 -15.91 4.76 19.73
C HIS A 157 -16.77 3.77 18.95
N ASP A 158 -18.01 3.52 19.38
CA ASP A 158 -18.94 2.65 18.69
C ASP A 158 -19.73 3.44 17.62
N ALA A 159 -19.37 3.24 16.38
CA ALA A 159 -19.99 3.93 15.25
C ALA A 159 -21.48 3.57 15.07
N VAL A 160 -21.91 2.37 15.47
CA VAL A 160 -23.32 1.96 15.40
C VAL A 160 -24.12 2.71 16.45
N LYS A 161 -23.64 2.79 17.69
CA LYS A 161 -24.28 3.57 18.77
C LYS A 161 -24.36 5.05 18.39
N ARG A 162 -23.28 5.60 17.82
CA ARG A 162 -23.23 6.99 17.37
C ARG A 162 -24.26 7.27 16.27
N GLU A 163 -24.45 6.35 15.32
CA GLU A 163 -25.48 6.47 14.28
C GLU A 163 -26.90 6.35 14.84
N VAL A 164 -27.12 5.50 15.85
CA VAL A 164 -28.41 5.44 16.59
C VAL A 164 -28.69 6.77 17.27
N ALA A 165 -27.71 7.33 17.99
CA ALA A 165 -27.86 8.62 18.67
C ALA A 165 -28.13 9.75 17.67
N ARG A 166 -27.40 9.79 16.53
CA ARG A 166 -27.61 10.74 15.45
C ARG A 166 -29.03 10.67 14.90
N THR A 167 -29.48 9.48 14.53
CA THR A 167 -30.83 9.26 13.96
C THR A 167 -31.92 9.64 14.97
N ALA A 168 -31.75 9.29 16.24
CA ALA A 168 -32.70 9.65 17.29
C ALA A 168 -32.76 11.15 17.50
N LEU A 169 -31.61 11.84 17.56
CA LEU A 169 -31.51 13.29 17.75
C LEU A 169 -32.10 14.05 16.57
N GLU A 170 -31.80 13.69 15.32
CA GLU A 170 -32.38 14.28 14.13
C GLU A 170 -33.92 14.22 14.14
N ARG A 171 -34.49 13.08 14.56
CA ARG A 171 -35.95 12.91 14.70
C ARG A 171 -36.54 13.76 15.82
N LEU A 172 -35.85 13.87 16.95
CA LEU A 172 -36.30 14.72 18.07
C LEU A 172 -36.29 16.19 17.65
N ILE A 173 -35.32 16.62 16.85
CA ILE A 173 -35.22 17.97 16.31
C ILE A 173 -36.39 18.24 15.36
N GLN A 174 -36.68 17.31 14.44
CA GLN A 174 -37.80 17.43 13.48
C GLN A 174 -39.16 17.44 14.16
N ASP A 175 -39.35 16.56 15.18
CA ASP A 175 -40.61 16.48 15.95
C ASP A 175 -40.81 17.69 16.88
N GLY A 176 -39.73 18.29 17.33
CA GLY A 176 -39.73 19.45 18.23
C GLY A 176 -40.11 19.11 19.67
N ARG A 177 -40.56 17.92 20.01
CA ARG A 177 -40.93 17.51 21.36
C ARG A 177 -39.78 16.76 22.05
N ILE A 178 -39.01 17.47 22.88
CA ILE A 178 -37.83 16.93 23.52
C ILE A 178 -38.08 16.81 25.03
N HIS A 179 -38.42 15.58 25.48
CA HIS A 179 -38.58 15.21 26.88
C HIS A 179 -38.22 13.72 27.08
N PRO A 180 -37.88 13.25 28.28
CA PRO A 180 -37.33 11.92 28.50
C PRO A 180 -38.11 10.78 27.84
N ALA A 181 -39.42 10.69 28.04
CA ALA A 181 -40.25 9.62 27.46
C ALA A 181 -40.22 9.64 25.89
N ARG A 182 -40.14 10.81 25.29
CA ARG A 182 -40.02 10.93 23.83
C ARG A 182 -38.64 10.57 23.32
N ILE A 183 -37.62 10.88 24.10
CA ILE A 183 -36.23 10.47 23.82
C ILE A 183 -36.13 8.95 23.82
N GLU A 184 -36.67 8.29 24.83
CA GLU A 184 -36.70 6.83 24.93
C GLU A 184 -37.39 6.19 23.71
N GLU A 185 -38.55 6.67 23.32
CA GLU A 185 -39.30 6.20 22.15
C GLU A 185 -38.48 6.38 20.85
N MET A 186 -37.82 7.54 20.67
CA MET A 186 -37.02 7.82 19.45
C MET A 186 -35.77 7.01 19.40
N VAL A 187 -35.09 6.78 20.52
CA VAL A 187 -33.89 5.93 20.60
C VAL A 187 -34.25 4.48 20.26
N GLU A 188 -35.32 3.93 20.85
CA GLU A 188 -35.77 2.58 20.54
C GLU A 188 -36.14 2.41 19.07
N LYS A 189 -36.82 3.38 18.50
CA LYS A 189 -37.16 3.39 17.07
C LYS A 189 -35.92 3.48 16.17
N ALA A 190 -34.94 4.32 16.52
CA ALA A 190 -33.69 4.43 15.80
C ALA A 190 -32.86 3.12 15.87
N GLN A 191 -32.82 2.47 17.05
CA GLN A 191 -32.15 1.18 17.21
C GLN A 191 -32.72 0.11 16.26
N ARG A 192 -34.04 -0.04 16.22
CA ARG A 192 -34.73 -0.99 15.33
C ARG A 192 -34.46 -0.68 13.85
N GLU A 193 -34.43 0.58 13.49
CA GLU A 193 -34.14 0.99 12.10
C GLU A 193 -32.69 0.70 11.71
N ILE A 194 -31.74 1.04 12.56
CA ILE A 194 -30.32 0.77 12.29
C ILE A 194 -30.05 -0.75 12.25
N GLU A 195 -30.66 -1.54 13.11
CA GLU A 195 -30.58 -3.01 13.05
C GLU A 195 -31.12 -3.56 11.72
N THR A 196 -32.24 -3.01 11.25
CA THR A 196 -32.81 -3.38 9.94
C THR A 196 -31.87 -3.01 8.79
N LYS A 197 -31.30 -1.80 8.83
CA LYS A 197 -30.30 -1.37 7.84
C LYS A 197 -29.04 -2.24 7.83
N ILE A 198 -28.53 -2.59 9.00
CA ILE A 198 -27.39 -3.51 9.15
C ILE A 198 -27.68 -4.84 8.46
N LYS A 199 -28.86 -5.42 8.71
CA LYS A 199 -29.25 -6.67 8.08
C LYS A 199 -29.34 -6.52 6.55
N GLN A 200 -29.99 -5.48 6.06
CA GLN A 200 -30.13 -5.20 4.62
C GLN A 200 -28.78 -4.95 3.94
N ASP A 201 -27.86 -4.23 4.56
CA ASP A 201 -26.52 -3.97 4.02
C ASP A 201 -25.70 -5.27 3.94
N GLY A 202 -25.79 -6.14 4.93
CA GLY A 202 -25.15 -7.46 4.90
C GLY A 202 -25.75 -8.37 3.81
N GLU A 203 -27.07 -8.43 3.69
CA GLU A 203 -27.77 -9.21 2.65
C GLU A 203 -27.40 -8.68 1.23
N ARG A 204 -27.32 -7.37 1.05
CA ARG A 204 -26.89 -6.74 -0.20
C ARG A 204 -25.47 -7.10 -0.56
N ALA A 205 -24.53 -7.07 0.39
CA ALA A 205 -23.13 -7.44 0.15
C ALA A 205 -22.98 -8.90 -0.31
N VAL A 206 -23.73 -9.82 0.32
CA VAL A 206 -23.78 -11.23 -0.05
C VAL A 206 -24.37 -11.43 -1.45
N LEU A 207 -25.43 -10.70 -1.80
CA LEU A 207 -26.03 -10.74 -3.13
C LEU A 207 -25.10 -10.18 -4.20
N GLU A 208 -24.47 -9.03 -3.97
CA GLU A 208 -23.58 -8.35 -4.90
C GLU A 208 -22.34 -9.19 -5.22
N THR A 209 -21.79 -9.87 -4.24
CA THR A 209 -20.64 -10.76 -4.41
C THR A 209 -21.01 -12.17 -4.90
N ASN A 210 -22.30 -12.49 -4.94
CA ASN A 210 -22.82 -13.82 -5.27
C ASN A 210 -22.29 -14.94 -4.35
N VAL A 211 -22.14 -14.64 -3.05
CA VAL A 211 -21.74 -15.59 -2.02
C VAL A 211 -22.98 -16.16 -1.36
N HIS A 212 -23.18 -17.47 -1.39
CA HIS A 212 -24.40 -18.12 -0.90
C HIS A 212 -24.15 -18.97 0.37
N GLY A 213 -25.21 -19.22 1.15
CA GLY A 213 -25.16 -20.14 2.30
C GLY A 213 -24.36 -19.61 3.48
N MET A 214 -24.30 -18.28 3.68
CA MET A 214 -23.70 -17.66 4.85
C MET A 214 -24.68 -17.66 6.03
N HIS A 215 -24.16 -17.89 7.26
CA HIS A 215 -24.97 -17.86 8.45
C HIS A 215 -25.60 -16.48 8.68
N PRO A 216 -26.88 -16.37 9.08
CA PRO A 216 -27.56 -15.07 9.27
C PRO A 216 -26.82 -14.10 10.20
N ASP A 217 -26.21 -14.61 11.28
CA ASP A 217 -25.43 -13.77 12.19
C ASP A 217 -24.15 -13.23 11.54
N MET A 218 -23.50 -14.01 10.65
CA MET A 218 -22.36 -13.54 9.86
C MET A 218 -22.78 -12.43 8.90
N ILE A 219 -23.95 -12.55 8.27
CA ILE A 219 -24.52 -11.51 7.40
C ILE A 219 -24.77 -10.23 8.21
N LYS A 220 -25.30 -10.36 9.46
CA LYS A 220 -25.47 -9.21 10.35
C LYS A 220 -24.14 -8.56 10.73
N LEU A 221 -23.11 -9.36 11.04
CA LEU A 221 -21.75 -8.84 11.30
C LEU A 221 -21.15 -8.15 10.09
N LEU A 222 -21.34 -8.72 8.90
CA LEU A 222 -20.91 -8.11 7.64
C LEU A 222 -21.57 -6.73 7.45
N GLY A 223 -22.87 -6.61 7.69
CA GLY A 223 -23.58 -5.33 7.62
C GLY A 223 -23.09 -4.29 8.63
N ARG A 224 -22.66 -4.70 9.84
CA ARG A 224 -22.05 -3.79 10.82
C ARG A 224 -20.76 -3.13 10.31
N MET A 225 -20.03 -3.80 9.41
CA MET A 225 -18.81 -3.26 8.82
C MET A 225 -19.05 -2.00 7.98
N ARG A 226 -20.30 -1.73 7.55
CA ARG A 226 -20.66 -0.47 6.89
C ARG A 226 -20.39 0.76 7.76
N TYR A 227 -20.50 0.63 9.06
CA TYR A 227 -20.31 1.73 10.01
C TYR A 227 -18.85 1.85 10.48
N ARG A 228 -17.95 1.09 9.88
CA ARG A 228 -16.53 1.07 10.22
C ARG A 228 -15.69 1.61 9.07
N SER A 229 -14.76 2.46 9.40
CA SER A 229 -13.72 2.92 8.49
C SER A 229 -12.36 2.40 8.95
N SER A 230 -11.51 2.02 8.01
CA SER A 230 -10.15 1.59 8.25
C SER A 230 -9.29 2.19 7.15
N TYR A 231 -8.21 2.90 7.49
CA TYR A 231 -7.32 3.57 6.53
C TYR A 231 -8.06 4.48 5.52
N GLY A 232 -9.12 5.18 5.98
CA GLY A 232 -9.91 6.08 5.15
C GLY A 232 -10.87 5.38 4.18
N GLN A 233 -11.04 4.06 4.27
CA GLN A 233 -11.98 3.28 3.47
C GLN A 233 -13.10 2.69 4.32
N ASN A 234 -14.30 2.58 3.76
CA ASN A 234 -15.39 1.84 4.39
C ASN A 234 -15.09 0.34 4.35
N VAL A 235 -15.09 -0.32 5.51
CA VAL A 235 -14.65 -1.72 5.63
C VAL A 235 -15.56 -2.68 4.86
N LEU A 236 -16.88 -2.45 4.81
CA LEU A 236 -17.80 -3.28 4.03
C LEU A 236 -17.53 -3.15 2.52
N GLN A 237 -17.36 -1.92 2.04
CA GLN A 237 -17.07 -1.69 0.62
C GLN A 237 -15.74 -2.29 0.21
N HIS A 238 -14.72 -2.15 1.04
CA HIS A 238 -13.42 -2.80 0.86
C HIS A 238 -13.57 -4.34 0.77
N SER A 239 -14.33 -4.96 1.67
CA SER A 239 -14.55 -6.41 1.66
C SER A 239 -15.28 -6.89 0.38
N ILE A 240 -16.24 -6.11 -0.12
CA ILE A 240 -16.90 -6.38 -1.42
C ILE A 240 -15.90 -6.31 -2.57
N GLU A 241 -15.04 -5.30 -2.59
CA GLU A 241 -13.99 -5.16 -3.61
C GLU A 241 -12.99 -6.31 -3.57
N VAL A 242 -12.50 -6.67 -2.37
CA VAL A 242 -11.59 -7.82 -2.19
C VAL A 242 -12.23 -9.11 -2.66
N ALA A 243 -13.51 -9.35 -2.35
CA ALA A 243 -14.24 -10.52 -2.83
C ALA A 243 -14.30 -10.59 -4.36
N ASN A 244 -14.61 -9.48 -5.01
CA ASN A 244 -14.70 -9.41 -6.47
C ASN A 244 -13.33 -9.59 -7.12
N LEU A 245 -12.29 -8.93 -6.61
CA LEU A 245 -10.91 -9.10 -7.08
C LEU A 245 -10.42 -10.54 -6.90
N ALA A 246 -10.65 -11.12 -5.72
CA ALA A 246 -10.29 -12.51 -5.44
C ALA A 246 -11.03 -13.49 -6.38
N GLY A 247 -12.29 -13.21 -6.69
CA GLY A 247 -13.05 -14.00 -7.66
C GLY A 247 -12.47 -13.96 -9.08
N VAL A 248 -12.07 -12.78 -9.56
CA VAL A 248 -11.43 -12.61 -10.87
C VAL A 248 -10.09 -13.34 -10.91
N MET A 249 -9.25 -13.13 -9.90
CA MET A 249 -7.93 -13.76 -9.80
C MET A 249 -8.04 -15.30 -9.71
N ALA A 250 -9.00 -15.80 -8.93
CA ALA A 250 -9.25 -17.24 -8.82
C ALA A 250 -9.68 -17.85 -10.16
N SER A 251 -10.53 -17.16 -10.91
CA SER A 251 -10.95 -17.60 -12.25
C SER A 251 -9.78 -17.73 -13.23
N GLU A 252 -8.89 -16.73 -13.24
CA GLU A 252 -7.71 -16.71 -14.11
C GLU A 252 -6.66 -17.78 -13.74
N LEU A 253 -6.54 -18.07 -12.44
CA LEU A 253 -5.57 -19.05 -11.93
C LEU A 253 -6.13 -20.48 -11.87
N GLY A 254 -7.42 -20.68 -12.20
CA GLY A 254 -8.08 -21.98 -12.12
C GLY A 254 -8.31 -22.47 -10.68
N ALA A 255 -8.42 -21.54 -9.72
CA ALA A 255 -8.78 -21.82 -8.33
C ALA A 255 -10.30 -21.80 -8.12
N ASP A 256 -10.76 -22.26 -6.97
CA ASP A 256 -12.18 -22.21 -6.60
C ASP A 256 -12.64 -20.75 -6.38
N VAL A 257 -13.38 -20.24 -7.36
CA VAL A 257 -13.91 -18.87 -7.37
C VAL A 257 -14.89 -18.63 -6.19
N ALA A 258 -15.71 -19.60 -5.86
CA ALA A 258 -16.71 -19.46 -4.80
C ALA A 258 -16.04 -19.33 -3.43
N THR A 259 -15.04 -20.17 -3.15
CA THR A 259 -14.23 -20.11 -1.92
C THR A 259 -13.40 -18.83 -1.85
N ALA A 260 -12.80 -18.39 -2.95
CA ALA A 260 -12.01 -17.16 -2.99
C ALA A 260 -12.87 -15.90 -2.73
N LYS A 261 -14.04 -15.79 -3.37
CA LYS A 261 -15.00 -14.70 -3.11
C LYS A 261 -15.48 -14.69 -1.67
N ARG A 262 -15.83 -15.88 -1.13
CA ARG A 262 -16.29 -16.01 0.25
C ARG A 262 -15.22 -15.58 1.25
N ALA A 263 -14.00 -16.07 1.06
CA ALA A 263 -12.85 -15.70 1.90
C ALA A 263 -12.55 -14.21 1.83
N GLY A 264 -12.53 -13.63 0.62
CA GLY A 264 -12.34 -12.19 0.41
C GLY A 264 -13.43 -11.34 1.06
N LEU A 265 -14.70 -11.78 1.03
CA LEU A 265 -15.82 -11.05 1.65
C LEU A 265 -15.72 -10.96 3.17
N ILE A 266 -15.20 -12.01 3.82
CA ILE A 266 -15.16 -12.09 5.29
C ILE A 266 -13.74 -12.05 5.87
N HIS A 267 -12.70 -11.74 5.07
CA HIS A 267 -11.33 -11.70 5.57
C HIS A 267 -11.17 -10.76 6.78
N ASP A 268 -11.89 -9.65 6.78
CA ASP A 268 -11.87 -8.59 7.77
C ASP A 268 -13.07 -8.61 8.74
N ILE A 269 -13.84 -9.70 8.80
CA ILE A 269 -15.09 -9.78 9.60
C ILE A 269 -14.86 -9.49 11.09
N GLY A 270 -13.67 -9.77 11.61
CA GLY A 270 -13.32 -9.47 12.99
C GLY A 270 -13.37 -7.99 13.33
N LYS A 271 -13.20 -7.09 12.36
CA LYS A 271 -13.33 -5.65 12.56
C LYS A 271 -14.74 -5.23 13.01
N ALA A 272 -15.76 -6.04 12.76
CA ALA A 272 -17.12 -5.79 13.25
C ALA A 272 -17.23 -5.80 14.79
N LEU A 273 -16.31 -6.48 15.50
CA LEU A 273 -16.37 -6.69 16.95
C LEU A 273 -15.13 -6.20 17.72
N THR A 274 -14.12 -5.63 17.09
CA THR A 274 -12.85 -5.23 17.75
C THR A 274 -13.02 -4.19 18.88
N HIS A 275 -14.15 -3.52 19.01
CA HIS A 275 -14.42 -2.63 20.14
C HIS A 275 -15.14 -3.34 21.30
N GLU A 276 -15.70 -4.51 21.04
CA GLU A 276 -16.44 -5.30 22.03
C GLU A 276 -15.60 -6.44 22.62
N ILE A 277 -14.58 -6.91 21.87
CA ILE A 277 -13.74 -8.06 22.22
C ILE A 277 -12.27 -7.68 22.11
N GLU A 278 -11.47 -8.00 23.12
CA GLU A 278 -10.03 -7.82 23.10
C GLU A 278 -9.36 -8.82 22.15
N GLY A 279 -8.48 -8.32 21.28
CA GLY A 279 -7.71 -9.15 20.36
C GLY A 279 -7.53 -8.51 18.99
N SER A 280 -6.68 -9.13 18.16
CA SER A 280 -6.52 -8.71 16.76
C SER A 280 -7.78 -9.10 15.98
N HIS A 281 -8.15 -8.28 14.98
CA HIS A 281 -9.31 -8.59 14.12
C HIS A 281 -9.13 -9.92 13.37
N VAL A 282 -7.88 -10.34 13.08
CA VAL A 282 -7.57 -11.65 12.49
C VAL A 282 -8.02 -12.77 13.42
N LYS A 283 -7.60 -12.73 14.71
CA LYS A 283 -7.97 -13.75 15.70
C LYS A 283 -9.47 -13.81 15.89
N ILE A 284 -10.12 -12.66 16.09
CA ILE A 284 -11.57 -12.56 16.24
C ILE A 284 -12.28 -13.10 14.98
N GLY A 285 -11.77 -12.77 13.78
CA GLY A 285 -12.30 -13.25 12.51
C GLY A 285 -12.22 -14.77 12.36
N VAL A 286 -11.07 -15.36 12.71
CA VAL A 286 -10.86 -16.82 12.73
C VAL A 286 -11.83 -17.50 13.69
N ASP A 287 -12.00 -16.97 14.92
CA ASP A 287 -12.91 -17.54 15.92
C ASP A 287 -14.37 -17.46 15.46
N LEU A 288 -14.78 -16.35 14.82
CA LEU A 288 -16.10 -16.22 14.20
C LEU A 288 -16.28 -17.22 13.05
N ALA A 289 -15.32 -17.34 12.16
CA ALA A 289 -15.37 -18.27 11.04
C ALA A 289 -15.49 -19.74 11.52
N ARG A 290 -14.77 -20.11 12.57
CA ARG A 290 -14.89 -21.43 13.22
C ARG A 290 -16.27 -21.63 13.87
N LYS A 291 -16.76 -20.63 14.61
CA LYS A 291 -18.08 -20.65 15.27
C LYS A 291 -19.21 -20.89 14.26
N TYR A 292 -19.14 -20.25 13.12
CA TYR A 292 -20.17 -20.36 12.06
C TYR A 292 -19.85 -21.42 11.00
N LYS A 293 -18.88 -22.31 11.30
CA LYS A 293 -18.55 -23.51 10.50
C LYS A 293 -18.14 -23.19 9.07
N GLU A 294 -17.34 -22.15 8.87
CA GLU A 294 -16.69 -21.87 7.58
C GLU A 294 -15.67 -22.96 7.22
N SER A 295 -15.40 -23.13 5.93
CA SER A 295 -14.45 -24.13 5.47
C SER A 295 -13.02 -23.83 5.94
N ALA A 296 -12.17 -24.87 6.09
CA ALA A 296 -10.79 -24.73 6.49
C ALA A 296 -9.99 -23.80 5.56
N ALA A 297 -10.29 -23.80 4.26
CA ALA A 297 -9.65 -22.91 3.27
C ALA A 297 -10.01 -21.44 3.52
N VAL A 298 -11.27 -21.15 3.87
CA VAL A 298 -11.72 -19.78 4.22
C VAL A 298 -11.09 -19.33 5.53
N ILE A 299 -11.08 -20.18 6.56
CA ILE A 299 -10.47 -19.87 7.85
C ILE A 299 -8.97 -19.57 7.68
N HIS A 300 -8.27 -20.40 6.91
CA HIS A 300 -6.85 -20.18 6.65
C HIS A 300 -6.58 -18.88 5.87
N ALA A 301 -7.44 -18.51 4.91
CA ALA A 301 -7.32 -17.26 4.19
C ALA A 301 -7.51 -16.04 5.13
N ILE A 302 -8.46 -16.11 6.09
CA ILE A 302 -8.63 -15.08 7.12
C ILE A 302 -7.38 -15.00 8.02
N GLU A 303 -6.78 -16.12 8.39
CA GLU A 303 -5.61 -16.17 9.27
C GLU A 303 -4.35 -15.61 8.60
N ALA A 304 -4.19 -15.83 7.29
CA ALA A 304 -2.97 -15.54 6.55
C ALA A 304 -2.95 -14.18 5.82
N HIS A 305 -4.07 -13.43 5.75
CA HIS A 305 -4.19 -12.28 4.87
C HIS A 305 -3.21 -11.12 5.16
N HIS A 306 -2.73 -10.97 6.41
CA HIS A 306 -1.70 -10.00 6.78
C HIS A 306 -0.27 -10.53 6.77
N GLY A 307 -0.08 -11.83 6.46
CA GLY A 307 1.26 -12.44 6.40
C GLY A 307 1.83 -12.87 7.75
N ASP A 308 1.07 -12.77 8.86
CA ASP A 308 1.48 -13.29 10.17
C ASP A 308 1.58 -14.81 10.17
N VAL A 309 0.81 -15.46 9.30
CA VAL A 309 0.85 -16.89 9.02
C VAL A 309 1.12 -17.10 7.54
N GLU A 310 2.02 -18.03 7.21
CA GLU A 310 2.36 -18.33 5.82
C GLU A 310 1.14 -18.86 5.04
N PRO A 311 0.81 -18.28 3.88
CA PRO A 311 -0.32 -18.72 3.07
C PRO A 311 0.01 -20.06 2.39
N LYS A 312 -0.63 -21.15 2.85
CA LYS A 312 -0.41 -22.53 2.34
C LYS A 312 -1.35 -22.93 1.22
N THR A 313 -2.33 -22.08 0.89
CA THR A 313 -3.32 -22.37 -0.16
C THR A 313 -3.34 -21.25 -1.18
N LEU A 314 -3.63 -21.60 -2.44
CA LEU A 314 -3.74 -20.60 -3.51
C LEU A 314 -4.83 -19.56 -3.18
N VAL A 315 -5.93 -19.96 -2.53
CA VAL A 315 -6.98 -19.04 -2.08
C VAL A 315 -6.45 -18.04 -1.07
N ALA A 316 -5.62 -18.44 -0.11
CA ALA A 316 -5.01 -17.52 0.86
C ALA A 316 -4.09 -16.50 0.19
N CYS A 317 -3.24 -16.93 -0.75
CA CYS A 317 -2.41 -16.04 -1.56
C CYS A 317 -3.23 -15.04 -2.38
N ILE A 318 -4.33 -15.51 -2.99
CA ILE A 318 -5.24 -14.67 -3.77
C ILE A 318 -5.89 -13.60 -2.88
N VAL A 319 -6.41 -13.98 -1.72
CA VAL A 319 -7.06 -13.04 -0.80
C VAL A 319 -6.07 -12.00 -0.29
N GLN A 320 -4.86 -12.39 0.09
CA GLN A 320 -3.78 -11.47 0.51
C GLN A 320 -3.43 -10.48 -0.61
N ALA A 321 -3.31 -10.95 -1.84
CA ALA A 321 -3.01 -10.08 -2.99
C ALA A 321 -4.19 -9.14 -3.31
N ALA A 322 -5.43 -9.62 -3.24
CA ALA A 322 -6.64 -8.84 -3.47
C ALA A 322 -6.83 -7.75 -2.41
N ASP A 323 -6.56 -8.06 -1.14
CA ASP A 323 -6.58 -7.10 -0.02
C ASP A 323 -5.54 -6.00 -0.24
N ALA A 324 -4.28 -6.36 -0.53
CA ALA A 324 -3.21 -5.41 -0.80
C ALA A 324 -3.54 -4.48 -1.99
N ILE A 325 -4.14 -5.00 -3.06
CA ILE A 325 -4.55 -4.21 -4.23
C ILE A 325 -5.68 -3.23 -3.85
N SER A 326 -6.70 -3.68 -3.12
CA SER A 326 -7.81 -2.83 -2.68
C SER A 326 -7.36 -1.75 -1.70
N ALA A 327 -6.46 -2.08 -0.77
CA ALA A 327 -5.89 -1.13 0.19
C ALA A 327 -4.99 -0.06 -0.46
N ALA A 328 -4.26 -0.42 -1.52
CA ALA A 328 -3.34 0.48 -2.22
C ALA A 328 -4.03 1.48 -3.16
N ARG A 329 -5.36 1.41 -3.34
CA ARG A 329 -6.09 2.29 -4.28
C ARG A 329 -6.07 3.75 -3.83
N PRO A 330 -5.41 4.67 -4.57
CA PRO A 330 -5.78 6.07 -4.50
C PRO A 330 -7.18 6.21 -5.09
N ARG A 331 -7.99 7.12 -4.58
CA ARG A 331 -9.40 7.42 -4.97
C ARG A 331 -9.67 7.66 -6.48
N ALA A 332 -8.82 7.23 -7.40
CA ALA A 332 -8.96 7.45 -8.84
C ALA A 332 -8.89 6.11 -9.62
N ALA A 333 -9.97 5.81 -10.30
CA ALA A 333 -10.19 4.63 -11.17
C ALA A 333 -9.17 4.40 -12.32
N ALA A 334 -8.19 5.30 -12.50
CA ALA A 334 -7.23 5.26 -13.61
C ALA A 334 -6.06 4.27 -13.41
N PHE A 335 -5.76 3.84 -12.19
CA PHE A 335 -4.59 2.98 -11.92
C PHE A 335 -4.86 1.47 -11.99
N LEU A 336 -6.14 1.08 -12.04
CA LEU A 336 -6.57 -0.33 -11.98
C LEU A 336 -6.07 -1.17 -13.18
N ASN A 337 -6.05 -0.60 -14.38
CA ASN A 337 -5.64 -1.32 -15.59
C ASN A 337 -4.13 -1.60 -15.69
N LEU A 338 -3.29 -0.84 -14.99
CA LEU A 338 -1.82 -1.03 -15.02
C LEU A 338 -1.36 -2.06 -13.98
N LEU A 339 -1.92 -2.04 -12.78
CA LEU A 339 -1.56 -2.95 -11.68
C LEU A 339 -2.10 -4.37 -11.89
N ILE A 340 -3.31 -4.52 -12.43
CA ILE A 340 -3.86 -5.84 -12.79
C ILE A 340 -2.93 -6.54 -13.78
N LYS A 341 -2.45 -5.85 -14.84
CA LYS A 341 -1.53 -6.44 -15.82
C LYS A 341 -0.18 -6.87 -15.23
N SER A 342 0.40 -6.10 -14.31
CA SER A 342 1.69 -6.43 -13.71
C SER A 342 1.61 -7.56 -12.66
N SER A 343 0.55 -7.57 -11.83
CA SER A 343 0.31 -8.62 -10.83
C SER A 343 -0.04 -9.97 -11.47
N PHE A 344 -0.76 -9.96 -12.60
CA PHE A 344 -1.03 -11.18 -13.38
C PHE A 344 0.24 -11.80 -13.98
N CYS A 345 1.24 -11.00 -14.36
CA CYS A 345 2.53 -11.54 -14.84
C CYS A 345 3.28 -12.29 -13.72
N THR A 346 3.26 -11.76 -12.49
CA THR A 346 3.96 -12.37 -11.35
C THR A 346 3.27 -13.67 -10.90
N LEU A 347 1.95 -13.69 -10.82
CA LEU A 347 1.16 -14.88 -10.46
C LEU A 347 1.23 -15.98 -11.53
N ARG A 348 1.29 -15.59 -12.82
CA ARG A 348 1.47 -16.55 -13.93
C ARG A 348 2.84 -17.22 -13.94
N ALA A 349 3.88 -16.49 -13.50
CA ALA A 349 5.21 -17.06 -13.30
C ALA A 349 5.24 -18.09 -12.15
N TYR A 350 4.45 -17.85 -11.09
CA TYR A 350 4.34 -18.80 -9.96
C TYR A 350 3.63 -20.12 -10.37
N ARG A 351 2.60 -20.04 -11.22
CA ARG A 351 1.90 -21.24 -11.75
C ARG A 351 2.79 -22.14 -12.61
N ASN A 352 3.78 -21.57 -13.29
CA ASN A 352 4.67 -22.33 -14.17
C ASN A 352 5.85 -22.97 -13.41
N ASN A 353 5.99 -22.69 -12.11
CA ASN A 353 7.04 -23.23 -11.24
C ASN A 353 6.49 -24.20 -10.16
N LEU A 354 5.19 -24.49 -10.17
CA LEU A 354 4.51 -25.56 -9.44
C LEU A 354 4.11 -26.66 -10.42
#